data_957e79de0bb31a33b70aea7f43613a4f
#
_entry.id   957e79de0bb31a33b70aea7f43613a4f
#
_cell.length_a   1.000
_cell.length_b   1.000
_cell.length_c   1.000
_cell.angle_alpha   90.00
_cell.angle_beta   90.00
_cell.angle_gamma   90.00
#
_symmetry.space_group_name_H-M   'P 1'
#
loop_
_entity.id
_entity.type
_entity.pdbx_description
1 polymer ?
#
loop_
_entity_poly.entity_id
_entity_poly.type
_entity_poly.pdbx_seq_one_letter_code
_entity_poly.pdbx_strand_id
1 'polypeptide(L)'
;MATRLRRLSVILHADLTGFVRMMEGEEDLTVEHLKSAQTEVWRPAIETAGGLLINTAGDAMLAEFSSAVAAVATAIDIQERMARFNEMLDEDRRLMFRIGVHLGEVIVDEESHNIFGDGVNLAERIQGMAEPGGIAVSRAVRDITELQVDYAFVDGGEHRAKNVSRPLHIYHVRTRAGASMPTTTSIPPQATLRFRGTDQAGHKYAFDLDLGELMKKREGVVIGRDFDVCQVVLSHPTVSRRHARLAFAGDILRIEDMGSTNGTSVDGAKTHPTMPLPLQAGAKLKIGDIELGVWFD
;
A
#
# COMPACT_ATOMS: atom_id res chain seq x y z
N MET A 1 -19.36 35.77 -8.15
CA MET A 1 -19.46 34.38 -7.59
C MET A 1 -18.13 33.72 -7.84
N ALA A 2 -17.41 33.35 -6.79
CA ALA A 2 -16.15 32.61 -6.95
C ALA A 2 -16.46 31.25 -7.59
N THR A 3 -15.80 30.96 -8.71
CA THR A 3 -15.93 29.69 -9.41
C THR A 3 -15.23 28.64 -8.52
N ARG A 4 -16.02 27.80 -7.84
CA ARG A 4 -15.46 26.70 -7.03
C ARG A 4 -14.76 25.71 -7.97
N LEU A 5 -13.50 25.41 -7.70
CA LEU A 5 -12.73 24.46 -8.47
C LEU A 5 -13.31 23.06 -8.28
N ARG A 6 -13.63 22.37 -9.39
CA ARG A 6 -14.07 20.99 -9.40
C ARG A 6 -13.03 20.13 -10.09
N ARG A 7 -12.76 18.94 -9.54
CA ARG A 7 -11.85 17.97 -10.15
C ARG A 7 -12.27 16.56 -9.85
N LEU A 8 -11.82 15.62 -10.66
CA LEU A 8 -11.95 14.20 -10.40
C LEU A 8 -10.82 13.78 -9.45
N SER A 9 -11.16 13.09 -8.38
CA SER A 9 -10.20 12.64 -7.38
C SER A 9 -10.57 11.27 -6.82
N VAL A 10 -9.58 10.55 -6.31
CA VAL A 10 -9.81 9.33 -5.55
C VAL A 10 -9.88 9.69 -4.07
N ILE A 11 -11.00 9.38 -3.48
CA ILE A 11 -11.31 9.69 -2.08
C ILE A 11 -11.20 8.41 -1.27
N LEU A 12 -10.41 8.47 -0.20
CA LEU A 12 -10.38 7.48 0.86
C LEU A 12 -11.08 8.08 2.07
N HIS A 13 -12.17 7.45 2.48
CA HIS A 13 -12.91 7.80 3.70
C HIS A 13 -12.84 6.65 4.69
N ALA A 14 -12.59 6.95 5.95
CA ALA A 14 -12.55 5.94 6.99
C ALA A 14 -13.25 6.42 8.26
N ASP A 15 -13.72 5.46 9.06
CA ASP A 15 -14.47 5.69 10.28
C ASP A 15 -14.21 4.55 11.28
N LEU A 16 -14.14 4.90 12.56
CA LEU A 16 -13.88 3.93 13.62
C LEU A 16 -15.17 3.26 14.06
N THR A 17 -15.22 1.94 14.00
CA THR A 17 -16.37 1.16 14.44
C THR A 17 -16.52 1.22 15.96
N GLY A 18 -17.71 1.62 16.44
CA GLY A 18 -18.01 1.63 17.86
C GLY A 18 -17.41 2.79 18.66
N PHE A 19 -16.95 3.86 18.00
CA PHE A 19 -16.32 5.01 18.62
C PHE A 19 -17.14 5.59 19.79
N VAL A 20 -18.44 5.80 19.60
CA VAL A 20 -19.33 6.35 20.67
C VAL A 20 -19.27 5.48 21.93
N ARG A 21 -19.33 4.17 21.78
CA ARG A 21 -19.23 3.22 22.90
C ARG A 21 -17.87 3.28 23.60
N MET A 22 -16.80 3.44 22.86
CA MET A 22 -15.45 3.57 23.40
C MET A 22 -15.30 4.88 24.20
N MET A 23 -15.87 5.98 23.69
CA MET A 23 -15.90 7.28 24.37
C MET A 23 -16.71 7.26 25.65
N GLU A 24 -17.83 6.53 25.70
CA GLU A 24 -18.62 6.37 26.92
C GLU A 24 -17.89 5.58 28.02
N GLY A 25 -16.96 4.69 27.63
CA GLY A 25 -16.19 3.86 28.57
C GLY A 25 -14.94 4.56 29.10
N GLU A 26 -14.04 4.98 28.20
CA GLU A 26 -12.72 5.53 28.55
C GLU A 26 -12.34 6.65 27.54
N GLU A 27 -12.93 7.83 27.71
CA GLU A 27 -12.80 8.94 26.76
C GLU A 27 -11.33 9.35 26.51
N ASP A 28 -10.59 9.66 27.58
CA ASP A 28 -9.20 10.15 27.47
C ASP A 28 -8.30 9.14 26.76
N LEU A 29 -8.39 7.86 27.11
CA LEU A 29 -7.59 6.79 26.56
C LEU A 29 -7.96 6.51 25.10
N THR A 30 -9.24 6.56 24.77
CA THR A 30 -9.73 6.42 23.39
C THR A 30 -9.17 7.53 22.51
N VAL A 31 -9.21 8.77 22.99
CA VAL A 31 -8.64 9.93 22.27
C VAL A 31 -7.12 9.80 22.11
N GLU A 32 -6.40 9.34 23.14
CA GLU A 32 -4.96 9.12 23.08
C GLU A 32 -4.60 8.05 22.03
N HIS A 33 -5.24 6.89 22.08
CA HIS A 33 -5.00 5.83 21.08
C HIS A 33 -5.35 6.28 19.66
N LEU A 34 -6.44 7.02 19.48
CA LEU A 34 -6.83 7.55 18.18
C LEU A 34 -5.78 8.52 17.63
N LYS A 35 -5.26 9.44 18.45
CA LYS A 35 -4.19 10.38 18.07
C LYS A 35 -2.89 9.65 17.73
N SER A 36 -2.53 8.63 18.50
CA SER A 36 -1.36 7.79 18.21
C SER A 36 -1.52 7.07 16.87
N ALA A 37 -2.68 6.43 16.63
CA ALA A 37 -2.98 5.80 15.35
C ALA A 37 -2.92 6.79 14.17
N GLN A 38 -3.46 8.00 14.34
CA GLN A 38 -3.39 9.06 13.31
C GLN A 38 -1.95 9.46 12.99
N THR A 39 -1.11 9.59 14.02
CA THR A 39 0.27 10.09 13.87
C THR A 39 1.23 8.99 13.39
N GLU A 40 1.08 7.79 13.90
CA GLU A 40 2.04 6.70 13.67
C GLU A 40 1.67 5.81 12.47
N VAL A 41 0.38 5.72 12.13
CA VAL A 41 -0.11 4.86 11.07
C VAL A 41 -0.68 5.65 9.89
N TRP A 42 -1.73 6.44 10.12
CA TRP A 42 -2.50 7.03 9.03
C TRP A 42 -1.72 8.08 8.23
N ARG A 43 -1.21 9.10 8.91
CA ARG A 43 -0.47 10.20 8.27
C ARG A 43 0.75 9.70 7.49
N PRO A 44 1.66 8.89 8.06
CA PRO A 44 2.83 8.40 7.33
C PRO A 44 2.46 7.53 6.12
N ALA A 45 1.43 6.68 6.23
CA ALA A 45 0.99 5.83 5.13
C ALA A 45 0.45 6.66 3.95
N ILE A 46 -0.40 7.65 4.24
CA ILE A 46 -1.00 8.53 3.23
C ILE A 46 0.06 9.40 2.55
N GLU A 47 0.91 10.09 3.33
CA GLU A 47 1.92 11.00 2.80
C GLU A 47 3.00 10.26 1.98
N THR A 48 3.44 9.08 2.43
CA THR A 48 4.41 8.25 1.69
C THR A 48 3.88 7.80 0.33
N ALA A 49 2.56 7.58 0.23
CA ALA A 49 1.91 7.20 -1.02
C ALA A 49 1.53 8.40 -1.93
N GLY A 50 1.93 9.61 -1.55
CA GLY A 50 1.61 10.83 -2.29
C GLY A 50 0.14 11.26 -2.17
N GLY A 51 -0.57 10.77 -1.15
CA GLY A 51 -1.90 11.21 -0.77
C GLY A 51 -1.87 12.46 0.10
N LEU A 52 -3.00 13.13 0.18
CA LEU A 52 -3.20 14.28 1.05
C LEU A 52 -4.24 13.93 2.11
N LEU A 53 -3.84 13.95 3.39
CA LEU A 53 -4.79 13.85 4.51
C LEU A 53 -5.52 15.18 4.65
N ILE A 54 -6.81 15.19 4.29
CA ILE A 54 -7.64 16.40 4.21
C ILE A 54 -8.17 16.79 5.59
N ASN A 55 -8.78 15.82 6.27
CA ASN A 55 -9.47 16.08 7.53
C ASN A 55 -9.43 14.86 8.46
N THR A 56 -9.37 15.14 9.76
CA THR A 56 -9.51 14.16 10.84
C THR A 56 -10.55 14.71 11.82
N ALA A 57 -11.84 14.55 11.50
CA ALA A 57 -12.92 15.03 12.35
C ALA A 57 -13.40 13.92 13.29
N GLY A 58 -13.04 14.01 14.55
CA GLY A 58 -13.36 12.95 15.52
C GLY A 58 -12.65 11.64 15.16
N ASP A 59 -13.43 10.60 14.91
CA ASP A 59 -13.00 9.27 14.51
C ASP A 59 -12.94 9.04 13.00
N ALA A 60 -13.42 10.02 12.21
CA ALA A 60 -13.39 9.93 10.75
C ALA A 60 -12.07 10.46 10.16
N MET A 61 -11.63 9.84 9.08
CA MET A 61 -10.47 10.27 8.32
C MET A 61 -10.80 10.39 6.84
N LEU A 62 -10.43 11.52 6.26
CA LEU A 62 -10.64 11.83 4.85
C LEU A 62 -9.29 12.10 4.19
N ALA A 63 -8.96 11.33 3.17
CA ALA A 63 -7.76 11.55 2.37
C ALA A 63 -8.09 11.56 0.88
N GLU A 64 -7.26 12.27 0.12
CA GLU A 64 -7.36 12.43 -1.32
C GLU A 64 -6.11 11.88 -2.01
N PHE A 65 -6.31 11.22 -3.15
CA PHE A 65 -5.24 10.68 -3.99
C PHE A 65 -5.48 11.01 -5.46
N SER A 66 -4.40 11.15 -6.21
CA SER A 66 -4.43 11.27 -7.67
C SER A 66 -4.49 9.90 -8.37
N SER A 67 -4.21 8.81 -7.67
CA SER A 67 -4.13 7.44 -8.19
C SER A 67 -5.02 6.49 -7.39
N ALA A 68 -5.90 5.76 -8.08
CA ALA A 68 -6.74 4.72 -7.46
C ALA A 68 -5.89 3.55 -6.93
N VAL A 69 -4.83 3.20 -7.63
CA VAL A 69 -3.89 2.15 -7.21
C VAL A 69 -3.19 2.55 -5.92
N ALA A 70 -2.70 3.80 -5.83
CA ALA A 70 -2.07 4.30 -4.61
C ALA A 70 -3.07 4.33 -3.45
N ALA A 71 -4.32 4.78 -3.67
CA ALA A 71 -5.35 4.84 -2.63
C ALA A 71 -5.69 3.45 -2.08
N VAL A 72 -5.89 2.44 -2.95
CA VAL A 72 -6.21 1.07 -2.52
C VAL A 72 -5.01 0.44 -1.80
N ALA A 73 -3.80 0.58 -2.35
CA ALA A 73 -2.59 0.08 -1.70
C ALA A 73 -2.37 0.71 -0.31
N THR A 74 -2.63 2.03 -0.18
CA THR A 74 -2.56 2.73 1.11
C THR A 74 -3.62 2.25 2.08
N ALA A 75 -4.87 2.03 1.62
CA ALA A 75 -5.93 1.49 2.46
C ALA A 75 -5.55 0.12 3.06
N ILE A 76 -4.89 -0.72 2.28
CA ILE A 76 -4.40 -2.03 2.70
C ILE A 76 -3.25 -1.89 3.71
N ASP A 77 -2.24 -1.06 3.40
CA ASP A 77 -1.10 -0.81 4.30
C ASP A 77 -1.58 -0.25 5.65
N ILE A 78 -2.57 0.64 5.64
CA ILE A 78 -3.20 1.16 6.87
C ILE A 78 -3.84 0.02 7.68
N GLN A 79 -4.66 -0.85 7.08
CA GLN A 79 -5.31 -1.94 7.81
C GLN A 79 -4.29 -2.93 8.37
N GLU A 80 -3.22 -3.22 7.65
CA GLU A 80 -2.13 -4.07 8.12
C GLU A 80 -1.37 -3.45 9.31
N ARG A 81 -1.08 -2.15 9.25
CA ARG A 81 -0.45 -1.42 10.35
C ARG A 81 -1.39 -1.30 11.55
N MET A 82 -2.68 -1.06 11.31
CA MET A 82 -3.69 -1.03 12.38
C MET A 82 -3.85 -2.37 13.07
N ALA A 83 -3.76 -3.49 12.33
CA ALA A 83 -3.76 -4.82 12.94
C ALA A 83 -2.59 -4.98 13.93
N ARG A 84 -1.37 -4.56 13.54
CA ARG A 84 -0.18 -4.57 14.43
C ARG A 84 -0.31 -3.59 15.60
N PHE A 85 -0.84 -2.40 15.36
CA PHE A 85 -1.13 -1.43 16.42
C PHE A 85 -2.09 -2.00 17.47
N ASN A 86 -3.12 -2.71 17.02
CA ASN A 86 -4.11 -3.34 17.87
C ASN A 86 -3.59 -4.54 18.66
N GLU A 87 -2.47 -5.16 18.28
CA GLU A 87 -1.82 -6.23 19.06
C GLU A 87 -1.30 -5.74 20.42
N MET A 88 -1.02 -4.43 20.53
CA MET A 88 -0.57 -3.79 21.77
C MET A 88 -1.73 -3.33 22.67
N LEU A 89 -2.98 -3.46 22.20
CA LEU A 89 -4.17 -3.01 22.90
C LEU A 89 -5.02 -4.20 23.39
N ASP A 90 -5.68 -4.01 24.51
CA ASP A 90 -6.70 -4.93 24.99
C ASP A 90 -7.83 -5.07 23.95
N GLU A 91 -8.50 -6.21 23.89
CA GLU A 91 -9.45 -6.55 22.83
C GLU A 91 -10.61 -5.54 22.71
N ASP A 92 -11.09 -5.02 23.84
CA ASP A 92 -12.17 -4.03 23.94
C ASP A 92 -11.74 -2.61 23.57
N ARG A 93 -10.42 -2.36 23.46
CA ARG A 93 -9.81 -1.08 23.09
C ARG A 93 -9.27 -1.03 21.66
N ARG A 94 -9.40 -2.12 20.89
CA ARG A 94 -8.91 -2.20 19.51
C ARG A 94 -9.63 -1.23 18.61
N LEU A 95 -8.86 -0.51 17.81
CA LEU A 95 -9.37 0.48 16.86
C LEU A 95 -9.64 -0.20 15.50
N MET A 96 -10.89 -0.54 15.25
CA MET A 96 -11.31 -1.24 14.03
C MET A 96 -11.91 -0.26 13.03
N PHE A 97 -11.09 0.25 12.10
CA PHE A 97 -11.54 1.16 11.06
C PHE A 97 -12.20 0.44 9.88
N ARG A 98 -13.26 1.03 9.35
CA ARG A 98 -13.82 0.69 8.03
C ARG A 98 -13.29 1.69 7.03
N ILE A 99 -12.84 1.24 5.87
CA ILE A 99 -12.32 2.12 4.82
C ILE A 99 -13.16 1.98 3.56
N GLY A 100 -13.54 3.14 2.96
CA GLY A 100 -14.19 3.24 1.67
C GLY A 100 -13.32 3.99 0.67
N VAL A 101 -13.14 3.45 -0.55
CA VAL A 101 -12.40 4.13 -1.62
C VAL A 101 -13.30 4.35 -2.83
N HIS A 102 -13.38 5.59 -3.30
CA HIS A 102 -14.21 5.99 -4.43
C HIS A 102 -13.48 6.97 -5.36
N LEU A 103 -13.74 6.86 -6.65
CA LEU A 103 -13.34 7.82 -7.67
C LEU A 103 -14.53 8.69 -8.02
N GLY A 104 -14.49 9.98 -7.72
CA GLY A 104 -15.59 10.90 -7.96
C GLY A 104 -15.17 12.34 -8.09
N GLU A 105 -16.11 13.20 -8.52
CA GLU A 105 -15.90 14.64 -8.57
C GLU A 105 -15.93 15.24 -7.17
N VAL A 106 -14.97 16.11 -6.87
CA VAL A 106 -14.90 16.90 -5.63
C VAL A 106 -14.91 18.39 -5.94
N ILE A 107 -15.43 19.16 -5.00
CA ILE A 107 -15.34 20.62 -4.95
C ILE A 107 -14.21 20.94 -3.98
N VAL A 108 -13.19 21.66 -4.45
CA VAL A 108 -12.07 22.08 -3.62
C VAL A 108 -12.37 23.41 -2.98
N ASP A 109 -12.21 23.48 -1.67
CA ASP A 109 -12.19 24.72 -0.90
C ASP A 109 -10.72 25.05 -0.55
N GLU A 110 -10.15 25.99 -1.29
CA GLU A 110 -8.75 26.38 -1.11
C GLU A 110 -8.51 27.10 0.23
N GLU A 111 -9.52 27.78 0.78
CA GLU A 111 -9.38 28.54 2.02
C GLU A 111 -9.30 27.60 3.24
N SER A 112 -10.15 26.57 3.29
CA SER A 112 -10.17 25.59 4.37
C SER A 112 -9.29 24.36 4.11
N HIS A 113 -8.65 24.26 2.95
CA HIS A 113 -7.90 23.07 2.51
C HIS A 113 -8.75 21.79 2.58
N ASN A 114 -10.03 21.89 2.28
CA ASN A 114 -10.98 20.79 2.37
C ASN A 114 -11.59 20.44 1.01
N ILE A 115 -12.19 19.26 0.92
CA ILE A 115 -12.94 18.81 -0.25
C ILE A 115 -14.37 18.45 0.13
N PHE A 116 -15.30 18.73 -0.77
CA PHE A 116 -16.72 18.47 -0.59
C PHE A 116 -17.32 17.87 -1.86
N GLY A 117 -18.56 17.42 -1.79
CA GLY A 117 -19.36 17.02 -2.93
C GLY A 117 -19.75 15.55 -2.94
N ASP A 118 -20.41 15.14 -4.03
CA ASP A 118 -20.97 13.78 -4.13
C ASP A 118 -19.91 12.70 -4.05
N GLY A 119 -18.69 12.96 -4.55
CA GLY A 119 -17.59 12.01 -4.44
C GLY A 119 -17.23 11.67 -3.00
N VAL A 120 -17.18 12.69 -2.11
CA VAL A 120 -16.90 12.48 -0.68
C VAL A 120 -18.05 11.72 -0.01
N ASN A 121 -19.30 12.13 -0.26
CA ASN A 121 -20.48 11.48 0.29
C ASN A 121 -20.59 10.00 -0.17
N LEU A 122 -20.17 9.69 -1.39
CA LEU A 122 -20.17 8.32 -1.90
C LEU A 122 -19.06 7.48 -1.25
N ALA A 123 -17.88 8.05 -1.04
CA ALA A 123 -16.78 7.38 -0.33
C ALA A 123 -17.18 7.02 1.11
N GLU A 124 -17.83 7.96 1.84
CA GLU A 124 -18.39 7.75 3.18
C GLU A 124 -19.40 6.59 3.21
N ARG A 125 -20.29 6.53 2.23
CA ARG A 125 -21.30 5.46 2.16
C ARG A 125 -20.66 4.09 1.84
N ILE A 126 -19.70 4.05 0.93
CA ILE A 126 -18.95 2.85 0.60
C ILE A 126 -18.19 2.36 1.83
N GLN A 127 -17.60 3.27 2.59
CA GLN A 127 -16.96 2.98 3.88
C GLN A 127 -17.93 2.29 4.85
N GLY A 128 -19.17 2.81 4.96
CA GLY A 128 -20.21 2.21 5.82
C GLY A 128 -20.63 0.79 5.43
N MET A 129 -20.29 0.33 4.22
CA MET A 129 -20.54 -1.03 3.73
C MET A 129 -19.37 -1.98 3.95
N ALA A 130 -18.22 -1.49 4.42
CA ALA A 130 -17.09 -2.32 4.79
C ALA A 130 -17.29 -3.00 6.14
N GLU A 131 -16.74 -4.19 6.30
CA GLU A 131 -16.65 -4.86 7.60
C GLU A 131 -15.68 -4.10 8.52
N PRO A 132 -15.80 -4.19 9.86
CA PRO A 132 -14.79 -3.67 10.77
C PRO A 132 -13.39 -4.22 10.44
N GLY A 133 -12.40 -3.34 10.27
CA GLY A 133 -11.07 -3.73 9.79
C GLY A 133 -11.00 -4.03 8.28
N GLY A 134 -12.11 -3.82 7.54
CA GLY A 134 -12.21 -4.12 6.12
C GLY A 134 -12.12 -2.87 5.22
N ILE A 135 -12.07 -3.15 3.91
CA ILE A 135 -12.00 -2.15 2.85
C ILE A 135 -13.10 -2.46 1.83
N ALA A 136 -13.90 -1.45 1.49
CA ALA A 136 -14.84 -1.49 0.37
C ALA A 136 -14.45 -0.46 -0.68
N VAL A 137 -14.61 -0.81 -1.95
CA VAL A 137 -14.30 0.09 -3.07
C VAL A 137 -15.47 0.17 -4.04
N SER A 138 -15.61 1.30 -4.72
CA SER A 138 -16.57 1.41 -5.82
C SER A 138 -16.13 0.60 -7.04
N ARG A 139 -17.09 0.26 -7.90
CA ARG A 139 -16.82 -0.40 -9.19
C ARG A 139 -15.76 0.34 -10.01
N ALA A 140 -15.84 1.67 -10.08
CA ALA A 140 -14.87 2.48 -10.83
C ALA A 140 -13.44 2.31 -10.32
N VAL A 141 -13.25 2.24 -8.99
CA VAL A 141 -11.93 1.99 -8.37
C VAL A 141 -11.47 0.56 -8.67
N ARG A 142 -12.36 -0.42 -8.49
CA ARG A 142 -12.07 -1.84 -8.78
C ARG A 142 -11.62 -2.03 -10.23
N ASP A 143 -12.37 -1.50 -11.20
CA ASP A 143 -12.08 -1.67 -12.63
C ASP A 143 -10.71 -1.08 -13.03
N ILE A 144 -10.25 -0.02 -12.35
CA ILE A 144 -8.93 0.56 -12.56
C ILE A 144 -7.82 -0.26 -11.89
N THR A 145 -8.09 -0.85 -10.72
CA THR A 145 -7.03 -1.39 -9.85
C THR A 145 -6.88 -2.90 -9.93
N GLU A 146 -7.88 -3.64 -10.41
CA GLU A 146 -7.93 -5.11 -10.38
C GLU A 146 -6.70 -5.82 -10.97
N LEU A 147 -6.12 -5.25 -12.03
CA LEU A 147 -4.93 -5.82 -12.68
C LEU A 147 -3.60 -5.25 -12.16
N GLN A 148 -3.67 -4.30 -11.23
CA GLN A 148 -2.50 -3.54 -10.77
C GLN A 148 -2.20 -3.74 -9.28
N VAL A 149 -3.14 -4.38 -8.55
CA VAL A 149 -2.97 -4.70 -7.13
C VAL A 149 -3.04 -6.21 -6.94
N ASP A 150 -2.21 -6.74 -6.05
CA ASP A 150 -2.17 -8.19 -5.79
C ASP A 150 -3.19 -8.62 -4.71
N TYR A 151 -4.42 -8.11 -4.84
CA TYR A 151 -5.53 -8.41 -3.95
C TYR A 151 -6.76 -8.86 -4.74
N ALA A 152 -7.60 -9.69 -4.12
CA ALA A 152 -8.86 -10.10 -4.71
C ALA A 152 -9.96 -9.09 -4.37
N PHE A 153 -10.81 -8.80 -5.37
CA PHE A 153 -12.03 -8.04 -5.18
C PHE A 153 -13.21 -9.01 -5.14
N VAL A 154 -13.85 -9.11 -3.98
CA VAL A 154 -15.07 -9.92 -3.80
C VAL A 154 -16.27 -9.02 -4.08
N ASP A 155 -17.14 -9.47 -4.97
CA ASP A 155 -18.36 -8.74 -5.29
C ASP A 155 -19.25 -8.59 -4.05
N GLY A 156 -19.47 -7.36 -3.64
CA GLY A 156 -20.35 -6.98 -2.53
C GLY A 156 -21.78 -6.67 -2.98
N GLY A 157 -22.05 -6.73 -4.30
CA GLY A 157 -23.37 -6.49 -4.88
C GLY A 157 -23.76 -5.03 -5.05
N GLU A 158 -25.00 -4.82 -5.46
CA GLU A 158 -25.61 -3.51 -5.66
C GLU A 158 -26.34 -3.04 -4.38
N HIS A 159 -26.02 -1.84 -3.94
CA HIS A 159 -26.62 -1.22 -2.79
C HIS A 159 -27.35 0.08 -3.14
N ARG A 160 -28.55 0.24 -2.63
CA ARG A 160 -29.28 1.51 -2.68
C ARG A 160 -28.87 2.38 -1.50
N ALA A 161 -28.10 3.42 -1.78
CA ALA A 161 -27.75 4.40 -0.75
C ALA A 161 -28.79 5.51 -0.70
N LYS A 162 -29.09 6.00 0.51
CA LYS A 162 -30.05 7.09 0.74
C LYS A 162 -29.61 8.33 -0.06
N ASN A 163 -30.53 8.94 -0.82
CA ASN A 163 -30.29 10.12 -1.67
C ASN A 163 -29.31 9.89 -2.86
N VAL A 164 -29.13 8.67 -3.32
CA VAL A 164 -28.40 8.35 -4.56
C VAL A 164 -29.37 7.73 -5.56
N SER A 165 -29.49 8.35 -6.73
CA SER A 165 -30.45 7.95 -7.77
C SER A 165 -30.09 6.62 -8.44
N ARG A 166 -28.83 6.20 -8.37
CA ARG A 166 -28.32 4.95 -8.98
C ARG A 166 -27.79 4.01 -7.91
N PRO A 167 -28.03 2.69 -8.04
CA PRO A 167 -27.41 1.72 -7.16
C PRO A 167 -25.88 1.84 -7.19
N LEU A 168 -25.26 1.69 -6.02
CA LEU A 168 -23.82 1.61 -5.88
C LEU A 168 -23.40 0.14 -5.93
N HIS A 169 -22.61 -0.23 -6.91
CA HIS A 169 -21.97 -1.54 -6.92
C HIS A 169 -20.63 -1.45 -6.20
N ILE A 170 -20.47 -2.23 -5.16
CA ILE A 170 -19.27 -2.24 -4.32
C ILE A 170 -18.52 -3.56 -4.41
N TYR A 171 -17.23 -3.51 -4.09
CA TYR A 171 -16.37 -4.67 -3.96
C TYR A 171 -15.62 -4.60 -2.64
N HIS A 172 -15.54 -5.73 -1.93
CA HIS A 172 -14.69 -5.86 -0.75
C HIS A 172 -13.29 -6.27 -1.17
N VAL A 173 -12.28 -5.58 -0.66
CA VAL A 173 -10.89 -5.96 -0.88
C VAL A 173 -10.57 -7.10 0.08
N ARG A 174 -10.09 -8.22 -0.47
CA ARG A 174 -9.66 -9.40 0.27
C ARG A 174 -8.24 -9.78 -0.17
N THR A 175 -7.46 -10.32 0.74
CA THR A 175 -6.25 -11.04 0.35
C THR A 175 -6.66 -12.20 -0.55
N ARG A 176 -5.95 -12.47 -1.64
CA ARG A 176 -6.23 -13.65 -2.47
C ARG A 176 -6.13 -14.91 -1.62
N ALA A 177 -7.21 -15.68 -1.54
CA ALA A 177 -7.22 -16.96 -0.83
C ALA A 177 -6.22 -17.91 -1.51
N GLY A 178 -5.14 -18.25 -0.84
CA GLY A 178 -4.03 -19.03 -1.38
C GLY A 178 -2.71 -18.22 -1.48
N ALA A 179 -2.74 -16.89 -1.62
CA ALA A 179 -1.75 -16.09 -0.96
C ALA A 179 -2.16 -16.11 0.53
N SER A 180 -1.66 -17.06 1.28
CA SER A 180 -1.43 -16.72 2.67
C SER A 180 -0.87 -15.31 2.56
N MET A 181 -1.55 -14.28 3.21
CA MET A 181 -0.74 -13.18 3.70
C MET A 181 0.58 -13.87 4.06
N PRO A 182 1.71 -13.44 3.52
CA PRO A 182 2.85 -13.73 4.34
C PRO A 182 2.39 -13.13 5.67
N THR A 183 1.84 -13.98 6.52
CA THR A 183 2.07 -13.84 7.93
C THR A 183 3.45 -13.28 7.88
N THR A 184 3.66 -12.05 8.36
CA THR A 184 5.02 -11.62 8.57
C THR A 184 5.64 -12.86 9.14
N THR A 185 6.12 -13.70 8.23
CA THR A 185 7.06 -14.70 8.64
C THR A 185 8.10 -13.72 9.06
N SER A 186 8.19 -13.51 10.35
CA SER A 186 9.35 -12.87 10.93
C SER A 186 10.46 -13.64 10.25
N ILE A 187 10.96 -13.04 9.15
CA ILE A 187 12.00 -13.67 8.34
C ILE A 187 13.07 -13.85 9.40
N PRO A 188 13.43 -15.09 9.77
CA PRO A 188 14.35 -15.28 10.86
C PRO A 188 15.55 -14.40 10.54
N PRO A 189 16.08 -13.61 11.48
CA PRO A 189 17.25 -12.75 11.21
C PRO A 189 18.43 -13.50 10.62
N GLN A 190 18.36 -14.82 10.55
CA GLN A 190 19.34 -15.77 10.02
C GLN A 190 18.94 -16.34 8.64
N ALA A 191 17.82 -15.89 8.04
CA ALA A 191 17.42 -16.37 6.72
C ALA A 191 18.32 -15.80 5.62
N THR A 192 18.59 -16.62 4.61
CA THR A 192 19.36 -16.24 3.43
C THR A 192 18.41 -16.03 2.25
N LEU A 193 18.49 -14.85 1.64
CA LEU A 193 17.77 -14.53 0.41
C LEU A 193 18.61 -15.00 -0.78
N ARG A 194 18.06 -15.92 -1.58
CA ARG A 194 18.74 -16.52 -2.74
C ARG A 194 18.16 -16.07 -4.05
N PHE A 195 19.03 -15.70 -4.97
CA PHE A 195 18.71 -15.33 -6.33
C PHE A 195 19.39 -16.29 -7.30
N ARG A 196 18.63 -16.91 -8.18
CA ARG A 196 19.11 -17.81 -9.21
C ARG A 196 18.37 -17.55 -10.51
N GLY A 197 19.08 -17.51 -11.61
CA GLY A 197 18.43 -17.31 -12.91
C GLY A 197 19.40 -17.29 -14.08
N THR A 198 18.89 -16.81 -15.21
CA THR A 198 19.64 -16.77 -16.47
C THR A 198 19.32 -15.51 -17.26
N ASP A 199 20.21 -15.17 -18.21
CA ASP A 199 19.90 -14.24 -19.29
C ASP A 199 19.29 -14.97 -20.50
N GLN A 200 18.97 -14.23 -21.54
CA GLN A 200 18.44 -14.78 -22.80
C GLN A 200 19.43 -15.69 -23.55
N ALA A 201 20.72 -15.55 -23.29
CA ALA A 201 21.78 -16.40 -23.86
C ALA A 201 22.01 -17.67 -23.04
N GLY A 202 21.36 -17.83 -21.89
CA GLY A 202 21.49 -18.98 -21.01
C GLY A 202 22.64 -18.91 -20.01
N HIS A 203 23.34 -17.78 -19.86
CA HIS A 203 24.33 -17.60 -18.81
C HIS A 203 23.65 -17.58 -17.45
N LYS A 204 24.24 -18.32 -16.50
CA LYS A 204 23.66 -18.47 -15.15
C LYS A 204 24.15 -17.36 -14.22
N TYR A 205 23.22 -16.80 -13.46
CA TYR A 205 23.46 -15.81 -12.40
C TYR A 205 22.97 -16.36 -11.06
N ALA A 206 23.79 -16.18 -10.03
CA ALA A 206 23.47 -16.65 -8.69
C ALA A 206 24.15 -15.75 -7.66
N PHE A 207 23.38 -15.30 -6.67
CA PHE A 207 23.93 -14.63 -5.49
C PHE A 207 23.00 -14.83 -4.28
N ASP A 208 23.57 -14.69 -3.12
CA ASP A 208 22.89 -14.86 -1.84
C ASP A 208 23.11 -13.63 -0.97
N LEU A 209 22.11 -13.21 -0.22
CA LEU A 209 22.16 -12.11 0.72
C LEU A 209 21.69 -12.59 2.10
N ASP A 210 22.47 -12.32 3.12
CA ASP A 210 22.06 -12.48 4.50
C ASP A 210 21.04 -11.39 4.86
N LEU A 211 19.85 -11.79 5.26
CA LEU A 211 18.77 -10.85 5.56
C LEU A 211 19.02 -10.05 6.84
N GLY A 212 19.68 -10.64 7.84
CA GLY A 212 20.07 -9.94 9.05
C GLY A 212 21.07 -8.81 8.78
N GLU A 213 22.01 -9.05 7.86
CA GLU A 213 22.94 -8.02 7.41
C GLU A 213 22.25 -6.96 6.53
N LEU A 214 21.30 -7.37 5.69
CA LEU A 214 20.51 -6.44 4.88
C LEU A 214 19.62 -5.53 5.73
N MET A 215 19.00 -6.06 6.79
CA MET A 215 18.17 -5.28 7.74
C MET A 215 18.96 -4.22 8.50
N LYS A 216 20.23 -4.47 8.80
CA LYS A 216 21.12 -3.49 9.46
C LYS A 216 21.52 -2.35 8.53
N LYS A 217 21.46 -2.53 7.21
CA LYS A 217 21.86 -1.54 6.21
C LYS A 217 20.68 -0.63 5.86
N ARG A 218 20.57 0.52 6.51
CA ARG A 218 19.53 1.53 6.24
C ARG A 218 19.47 1.97 4.77
N GLU A 219 20.61 2.00 4.08
CA GLU A 219 20.72 2.38 2.67
C GLU A 219 20.43 1.21 1.72
N GLY A 220 20.24 0.00 2.24
CA GLY A 220 20.01 -1.20 1.46
C GLY A 220 21.26 -1.73 0.74
N VAL A 221 21.03 -2.60 -0.27
CA VAL A 221 22.06 -3.23 -1.10
C VAL A 221 21.85 -2.81 -2.56
N VAL A 222 22.88 -2.24 -3.17
CA VAL A 222 22.87 -1.85 -4.58
C VAL A 222 23.27 -3.02 -5.46
N ILE A 223 22.49 -3.26 -6.50
CA ILE A 223 22.71 -4.25 -7.54
C ILE A 223 23.05 -3.53 -8.83
N GLY A 224 24.10 -3.96 -9.51
CA GLY A 224 24.51 -3.38 -10.78
C GLY A 224 25.74 -4.05 -11.37
N ARG A 225 26.30 -3.49 -12.44
CA ARG A 225 27.49 -4.07 -13.09
C ARG A 225 28.82 -3.51 -12.60
N ASP A 226 28.82 -2.45 -11.80
CA ASP A 226 30.00 -1.76 -11.31
C ASP A 226 30.41 -2.33 -9.94
N PHE A 227 31.56 -3.00 -9.90
CA PHE A 227 32.05 -3.68 -8.70
C PHE A 227 32.53 -2.72 -7.60
N ASP A 228 32.88 -1.47 -7.94
CA ASP A 228 33.36 -0.49 -6.96
C ASP A 228 32.23 0.09 -6.10
N VAL A 229 30.99 0.07 -6.62
CA VAL A 229 29.84 0.73 -5.96
C VAL A 229 28.67 -0.22 -5.66
N CYS A 230 28.67 -1.44 -6.21
CA CYS A 230 27.60 -2.41 -6.00
C CYS A 230 28.02 -3.51 -5.06
N GLN A 231 27.14 -3.86 -4.11
CA GLN A 231 27.33 -5.02 -3.23
C GLN A 231 26.98 -6.33 -3.96
N VAL A 232 26.08 -6.26 -4.96
CA VAL A 232 25.78 -7.38 -5.85
C VAL A 232 26.16 -6.99 -7.28
N VAL A 233 27.12 -7.70 -7.85
CA VAL A 233 27.62 -7.41 -9.18
C VAL A 233 27.04 -8.39 -10.20
N LEU A 234 26.27 -7.86 -11.15
CA LEU A 234 25.72 -8.57 -12.30
C LEU A 234 26.43 -8.07 -13.57
N SER A 235 27.49 -8.79 -13.99
CA SER A 235 28.31 -8.43 -15.17
C SER A 235 27.56 -8.76 -16.46
N HIS A 236 26.62 -7.89 -16.87
CA HIS A 236 25.85 -8.02 -18.11
C HIS A 236 25.70 -6.66 -18.81
N PRO A 237 25.77 -6.59 -20.16
CA PRO A 237 25.68 -5.32 -20.91
C PRO A 237 24.40 -4.53 -20.68
N THR A 238 23.27 -5.21 -20.43
CA THR A 238 21.97 -4.57 -20.18
C THR A 238 21.78 -4.11 -18.73
N VAL A 239 22.71 -4.46 -17.84
CA VAL A 239 22.70 -4.01 -16.44
C VAL A 239 23.46 -2.70 -16.31
N SER A 240 22.83 -1.67 -15.75
CA SER A 240 23.47 -0.36 -15.49
C SER A 240 24.50 -0.44 -14.38
N ARG A 241 25.43 0.52 -14.30
CA ARG A 241 26.48 0.58 -13.26
C ARG A 241 25.87 0.45 -11.85
N ARG A 242 24.88 1.28 -11.57
CA ARG A 242 23.95 1.15 -10.43
C ARG A 242 22.57 0.93 -11.04
N HIS A 243 21.99 -0.25 -10.87
CA HIS A 243 20.79 -0.63 -11.60
C HIS A 243 19.56 -0.61 -10.70
N ALA A 244 19.62 -1.34 -9.61
CA ALA A 244 18.53 -1.47 -8.65
C ALA A 244 19.04 -1.44 -7.22
N ARG A 245 18.15 -1.17 -6.28
CA ARG A 245 18.43 -1.21 -4.84
C ARG A 245 17.43 -2.10 -4.12
N LEU A 246 17.94 -3.00 -3.28
CA LEU A 246 17.18 -3.79 -2.33
C LEU A 246 17.28 -3.14 -0.96
N ALA A 247 16.16 -2.86 -0.33
CA ALA A 247 16.12 -2.28 1.01
C ALA A 247 14.86 -2.73 1.77
N PHE A 248 14.94 -2.76 3.07
CA PHE A 248 13.77 -2.90 3.92
C PHE A 248 13.08 -1.55 4.14
N ALA A 249 11.75 -1.54 3.97
CA ALA A 249 10.88 -0.47 4.43
C ALA A 249 9.94 -1.06 5.49
N GLY A 250 10.24 -0.83 6.75
CA GLY A 250 9.72 -1.63 7.86
C GLY A 250 10.18 -3.08 7.72
N ASP A 251 9.26 -4.03 7.79
CA ASP A 251 9.53 -5.48 7.66
C ASP A 251 9.40 -5.99 6.22
N ILE A 252 9.13 -5.10 5.26
CA ILE A 252 8.93 -5.48 3.86
C ILE A 252 10.23 -5.24 3.07
N LEU A 253 10.77 -6.31 2.49
CA LEU A 253 11.85 -6.20 1.52
C LEU A 253 11.31 -5.64 0.21
N ARG A 254 11.92 -4.56 -0.28
CA ARG A 254 11.54 -3.88 -1.53
C ARG A 254 12.71 -3.74 -2.47
N ILE A 255 12.39 -3.74 -3.76
CA ILE A 255 13.34 -3.41 -4.82
C ILE A 255 12.88 -2.16 -5.56
N GLU A 256 13.81 -1.25 -5.83
CA GLU A 256 13.58 -0.07 -6.65
C GLU A 256 14.57 -0.02 -7.82
N ASP A 257 14.16 0.54 -8.93
CA ASP A 257 15.03 0.87 -10.05
C ASP A 257 15.76 2.20 -9.76
N MET A 258 17.05 2.26 -9.96
CA MET A 258 17.88 3.45 -9.70
C MET A 258 18.06 4.35 -10.93
N GLY A 259 17.09 4.38 -11.84
CA GLY A 259 17.19 5.09 -13.12
C GLY A 259 17.98 4.29 -14.13
N SER A 260 17.81 2.98 -14.17
CA SER A 260 18.53 2.11 -15.10
C SER A 260 18.06 2.30 -16.54
N THR A 261 18.90 1.90 -17.51
CA THR A 261 18.58 2.03 -18.93
C THR A 261 17.49 1.04 -19.38
N ASN A 262 17.53 -0.20 -18.86
CA ASN A 262 16.65 -1.27 -19.32
C ASN A 262 15.54 -1.63 -18.30
N GLY A 263 15.57 -1.03 -17.13
CA GLY A 263 14.55 -1.17 -16.11
C GLY A 263 14.67 -2.44 -15.27
N THR A 264 13.95 -2.39 -14.15
CA THR A 264 13.76 -3.51 -13.21
C THR A 264 12.27 -3.84 -13.14
N SER A 265 11.91 -5.11 -13.03
CA SER A 265 10.53 -5.52 -12.81
C SER A 265 10.44 -6.74 -11.89
N VAL A 266 9.33 -6.82 -11.16
CA VAL A 266 8.95 -7.96 -10.29
C VAL A 266 7.64 -8.51 -10.82
N ASP A 267 7.60 -9.80 -11.16
CA ASP A 267 6.44 -10.51 -11.73
C ASP A 267 5.81 -9.79 -12.93
N GLY A 268 6.67 -9.12 -13.74
CA GLY A 268 6.28 -8.34 -14.91
C GLY A 268 5.90 -6.88 -14.62
N ALA A 269 5.67 -6.49 -13.38
CA ALA A 269 5.44 -5.11 -13.00
C ALA A 269 6.77 -4.33 -12.93
N LYS A 270 6.86 -3.20 -13.64
CA LYS A 270 8.07 -2.36 -13.62
C LYS A 270 8.17 -1.55 -12.34
N THR A 271 9.37 -1.49 -11.76
CA THR A 271 9.67 -0.58 -10.64
C THR A 271 10.13 0.78 -11.15
N HIS A 272 9.99 1.80 -10.29
CA HIS A 272 10.50 3.15 -10.51
C HIS A 272 11.27 3.63 -9.28
N PRO A 273 12.17 4.64 -9.41
CA PRO A 273 12.90 5.21 -8.27
C PRO A 273 12.01 5.70 -7.14
N THR A 274 10.78 6.11 -7.47
CA THR A 274 9.79 6.61 -6.51
C THR A 274 8.72 5.59 -6.15
N MET A 275 8.74 4.39 -6.77
CA MET A 275 7.75 3.32 -6.56
C MET A 275 8.45 1.97 -6.44
N PRO A 276 9.09 1.69 -5.29
CA PRO A 276 9.71 0.40 -5.03
C PRO A 276 8.63 -0.69 -4.89
N LEU A 277 8.86 -1.84 -5.52
CA LEU A 277 7.97 -2.99 -5.43
C LEU A 277 8.40 -3.94 -4.31
N PRO A 278 7.46 -4.58 -3.60
CA PRO A 278 7.78 -5.63 -2.64
C PRO A 278 8.41 -6.83 -3.37
N LEU A 279 9.40 -7.45 -2.72
CA LEU A 279 10.05 -8.65 -3.22
C LEU A 279 9.81 -9.80 -2.24
N GLN A 280 9.13 -10.83 -2.73
CA GLN A 280 8.69 -11.98 -1.93
C GLN A 280 9.35 -13.28 -2.40
N ALA A 281 9.27 -14.33 -1.59
CA ALA A 281 9.68 -15.67 -2.01
C ALA A 281 8.82 -16.14 -3.19
N GLY A 282 9.47 -16.72 -4.20
CA GLY A 282 8.82 -17.17 -5.43
C GLY A 282 8.67 -16.09 -6.50
N ALA A 283 8.96 -14.83 -6.19
CA ALA A 283 8.90 -13.74 -7.17
C ALA A 283 9.91 -13.94 -8.32
N LYS A 284 9.53 -13.48 -9.50
CA LYS A 284 10.39 -13.38 -10.69
C LYS A 284 10.92 -11.95 -10.80
N LEU A 285 12.19 -11.77 -10.47
CA LEU A 285 12.86 -10.49 -10.58
C LEU A 285 13.58 -10.39 -11.93
N LYS A 286 13.33 -9.34 -12.69
CA LYS A 286 14.05 -9.04 -13.92
C LYS A 286 14.88 -7.77 -13.75
N ILE A 287 16.18 -7.84 -14.05
CA ILE A 287 17.15 -6.75 -14.00
C ILE A 287 17.83 -6.65 -15.38
N GLY A 288 17.42 -5.68 -16.19
CA GLY A 288 17.79 -5.67 -17.61
C GLY A 288 17.25 -6.93 -18.30
N ASP A 289 18.12 -7.73 -18.91
CA ASP A 289 17.75 -9.00 -19.55
C ASP A 289 17.97 -10.24 -18.68
N ILE A 290 18.40 -10.06 -17.42
CA ILE A 290 18.59 -11.17 -16.48
C ILE A 290 17.28 -11.44 -15.75
N GLU A 291 16.79 -12.68 -15.82
CA GLU A 291 15.62 -13.14 -15.05
C GLU A 291 16.07 -14.01 -13.88
N LEU A 292 15.67 -13.65 -12.67
CA LEU A 292 16.05 -14.29 -11.41
C LEU A 292 14.80 -14.74 -10.67
N GLY A 293 14.76 -15.98 -10.23
CA GLY A 293 13.84 -16.41 -9.20
C GLY A 293 14.39 -16.03 -7.81
N VAL A 294 13.51 -15.82 -6.86
CA VAL A 294 13.81 -15.36 -5.49
C VAL A 294 13.31 -16.38 -4.49
N TRP A 295 14.18 -16.83 -3.56
CA TRP A 295 13.82 -17.77 -2.49
C TRP A 295 14.40 -17.34 -1.17
N PHE A 296 13.77 -17.79 -0.08
CA PHE A 296 14.27 -17.66 1.29
C PHE A 296 14.54 -19.06 1.86
N ASP A 297 15.68 -19.21 2.54
CA ASP A 297 16.04 -20.42 3.33
C ASP A 297 16.12 -20.06 4.81
#